data_47b3bf5a4ef382dfecdd73dd865220cf
#
_entry.id   47b3bf5a4ef382dfecdd73dd865220cf
#
_cell.length_a   1.000
_cell.length_b   1.000
_cell.length_c   1.000
_cell.angle_alpha   90.00
_cell.angle_beta   90.00
_cell.angle_gamma   90.00
#
_symmetry.space_group_name_H-M   'P 1'
#
loop_
_entity.id
_entity.type
_entity.pdbx_description
1 polymer ?
#
loop_
_entity_poly.entity_id
_entity_poly.type
_entity_poly.pdbx_seq_one_letter_code
_entity_poly.pdbx_strand_id
1 'polypeptide(L)'
;MKKKNNLNKTYAIFGLGRYGRSVAQTLYNNGADVLAIDIDPTVVEDAIKDIPICKCADITNPDVLEQIGIKNIDTVVIAMADTFQSSVLATMLCKEMGVPNVIVKCKDEMHRKILKRVGADSVVFPENDSGKRMAKNLLSSGFADMMILSNDISMVQIDVRDEWIGKSLIELNLRKKYSINIVAIRKGNDVSIDINPQMPLDADMELIILASAESIQKLNK
;
A
#
# COMPACT_ATOMS: atom_id res chain seq x y z
N MET A 1 27.94 1.36 -2.07
CA MET A 1 26.93 2.24 -2.70
C MET A 1 25.96 2.75 -1.63
N LYS A 2 25.85 4.09 -1.43
CA LYS A 2 24.82 4.66 -0.54
C LYS A 2 23.45 4.38 -1.18
N LYS A 3 22.52 3.73 -0.45
CA LYS A 3 21.12 3.61 -0.90
C LYS A 3 20.59 5.03 -1.07
N LYS A 4 20.14 5.38 -2.30
CA LYS A 4 19.39 6.62 -2.53
C LYS A 4 18.16 6.61 -1.60
N ASN A 5 17.87 7.73 -0.96
CA ASN A 5 16.59 7.90 -0.28
C ASN A 5 15.48 7.75 -1.31
N ASN A 6 14.36 7.12 -0.96
CA ASN A 6 13.27 6.86 -1.92
C ASN A 6 12.72 8.14 -2.58
N LEU A 7 12.81 9.30 -1.92
CA LEU A 7 12.46 10.60 -2.50
C LEU A 7 13.45 11.11 -3.56
N ASN A 8 14.69 10.59 -3.60
CA ASN A 8 15.71 10.93 -4.58
C ASN A 8 15.77 9.92 -5.74
N LYS A 9 14.74 9.08 -5.87
CA LYS A 9 14.60 8.13 -6.97
C LYS A 9 13.68 8.71 -8.04
N THR A 10 13.92 8.26 -9.28
CA THR A 10 13.07 8.56 -10.42
C THR A 10 12.07 7.43 -10.66
N TYR A 11 10.83 7.78 -10.92
CA TYR A 11 9.74 6.83 -11.13
C TYR A 11 9.13 7.02 -12.52
N ALA A 12 8.83 5.93 -13.21
CA ALA A 12 7.96 5.96 -14.39
C ALA A 12 6.70 5.13 -14.12
N ILE A 13 5.54 5.69 -14.46
CA ILE A 13 4.24 5.04 -14.28
C ILE A 13 3.61 4.83 -15.65
N PHE A 14 3.40 3.59 -16.04
CA PHE A 14 2.82 3.17 -17.32
C PHE A 14 1.36 2.75 -17.12
N GLY A 15 0.45 3.47 -17.76
CA GLY A 15 -0.98 3.37 -17.59
C GLY A 15 -1.50 4.29 -16.47
N LEU A 16 -2.31 5.29 -16.87
CA LEU A 16 -2.86 6.32 -15.99
C LEU A 16 -4.34 6.12 -15.68
N GLY A 17 -4.78 4.86 -15.67
CA GLY A 17 -6.06 4.47 -15.09
C GLY A 17 -6.09 4.77 -13.58
N ARG A 18 -7.20 4.44 -12.90
CA ARG A 18 -7.41 4.74 -11.47
C ARG A 18 -6.21 4.41 -10.57
N TYR A 19 -5.63 3.23 -10.72
CA TYR A 19 -4.49 2.78 -9.90
C TYR A 19 -3.21 3.54 -10.24
N GLY A 20 -2.83 3.58 -11.51
CA GLY A 20 -1.58 4.24 -11.94
C GLY A 20 -1.59 5.74 -11.64
N ARG A 21 -2.71 6.42 -11.89
CA ARG A 21 -2.87 7.84 -11.54
C ARG A 21 -2.72 8.09 -10.04
N SER A 22 -3.36 7.26 -9.20
CA SER A 22 -3.22 7.36 -7.74
C SER A 22 -1.77 7.19 -7.27
N VAL A 23 -1.04 6.22 -7.85
CA VAL A 23 0.38 6.01 -7.55
C VAL A 23 1.22 7.20 -7.98
N ALA A 24 1.05 7.67 -9.22
CA ALA A 24 1.82 8.78 -9.78
C ALA A 24 1.59 10.08 -8.99
N GLN A 25 0.34 10.43 -8.72
CA GLN A 25 -0.03 11.63 -7.96
C GLN A 25 0.50 11.58 -6.53
N THR A 26 0.39 10.42 -5.87
CA THR A 26 0.91 10.27 -4.51
C THR A 26 2.43 10.43 -4.46
N LEU A 27 3.17 9.83 -5.39
CA LEU A 27 4.61 9.99 -5.48
C LEU A 27 5.00 11.44 -5.73
N TYR A 28 4.36 12.10 -6.69
CA TYR A 28 4.60 13.50 -7.02
C TYR A 28 4.32 14.44 -5.85
N ASN A 29 3.18 14.29 -5.18
CA ASN A 29 2.80 15.11 -4.02
C ASN A 29 3.76 14.95 -2.83
N ASN A 30 4.50 13.84 -2.76
CA ASN A 30 5.56 13.62 -1.78
C ASN A 30 6.95 14.04 -2.26
N GLY A 31 7.04 14.73 -3.41
CA GLY A 31 8.28 15.33 -3.90
C GLY A 31 9.19 14.36 -4.68
N ALA A 32 8.67 13.24 -5.16
CA ALA A 32 9.43 12.34 -6.04
C ALA A 32 9.38 12.82 -7.51
N ASP A 33 10.44 12.52 -8.26
CA ASP A 33 10.49 12.73 -9.70
C ASP A 33 9.65 11.65 -10.42
N VAL A 34 8.55 12.03 -11.06
CA VAL A 34 7.60 11.12 -11.69
C VAL A 34 7.42 11.44 -13.16
N LEU A 35 7.63 10.44 -14.03
CA LEU A 35 7.23 10.42 -15.44
C LEU A 35 6.00 9.53 -15.59
N ALA A 36 4.87 10.10 -15.99
CA ALA A 36 3.62 9.36 -16.19
C ALA A 36 3.35 9.19 -17.69
N ILE A 37 2.97 7.97 -18.11
CA ILE A 37 2.77 7.64 -19.53
C ILE A 37 1.49 6.85 -19.72
N ASP A 38 0.70 7.26 -20.70
CA ASP A 38 -0.44 6.50 -21.20
C ASP A 38 -0.48 6.56 -22.71
N ILE A 39 -1.11 5.58 -23.35
CA ILE A 39 -1.31 5.56 -24.81
C ILE A 39 -2.51 6.42 -25.23
N ASP A 40 -3.45 6.68 -24.33
CA ASP A 40 -4.64 7.48 -24.59
C ASP A 40 -4.35 8.96 -24.33
N PRO A 41 -4.40 9.82 -25.38
CA PRO A 41 -4.14 11.24 -25.23
C PRO A 41 -5.15 11.94 -24.30
N THR A 42 -6.40 11.48 -24.22
CA THR A 42 -7.42 12.09 -23.33
C THR A 42 -7.12 11.84 -21.87
N VAL A 43 -6.59 10.66 -21.55
CA VAL A 43 -6.14 10.30 -20.19
C VAL A 43 -4.92 11.13 -19.80
N VAL A 44 -3.99 11.37 -20.74
CA VAL A 44 -2.80 12.19 -20.52
C VAL A 44 -3.18 13.66 -20.31
N GLU A 45 -4.07 14.23 -21.12
CA GLU A 45 -4.56 15.61 -20.99
C GLU A 45 -5.24 15.86 -19.65
N ASP A 46 -5.95 14.87 -19.13
CA ASP A 46 -6.56 14.98 -17.80
C ASP A 46 -5.53 14.82 -16.67
N ALA A 47 -4.56 13.91 -16.83
CA ALA A 47 -3.56 13.64 -15.82
C ALA A 47 -2.55 14.79 -15.62
N ILE A 48 -2.22 15.54 -16.67
CA ILE A 48 -1.23 16.64 -16.62
C ILE A 48 -1.64 17.77 -15.68
N LYS A 49 -2.92 17.85 -15.32
CA LYS A 49 -3.43 18.84 -14.35
C LYS A 49 -2.85 18.61 -12.95
N ASP A 50 -2.56 17.35 -12.62
CA ASP A 50 -2.11 16.93 -11.30
C ASP A 50 -0.65 16.41 -11.30
N ILE A 51 -0.15 15.96 -12.46
CA ILE A 51 1.17 15.36 -12.64
C ILE A 51 1.86 16.07 -13.80
N PRO A 52 2.80 17.00 -13.54
CA PRO A 52 3.34 17.90 -14.58
C PRO A 52 4.08 17.21 -15.72
N ILE A 53 4.67 16.03 -15.48
CA ILE A 53 5.45 15.31 -16.50
C ILE A 53 4.66 14.09 -16.96
N CYS A 54 3.74 14.31 -17.91
CA CYS A 54 2.97 13.28 -18.57
C CYS A 54 3.34 13.19 -20.06
N LYS A 55 3.33 11.98 -20.64
CA LYS A 55 3.55 11.76 -22.07
C LYS A 55 2.52 10.78 -22.63
N CYS A 56 2.03 11.07 -23.85
CA CYS A 56 1.26 10.13 -24.62
C CYS A 56 2.23 9.30 -25.46
N ALA A 57 2.33 7.99 -25.18
CA ALA A 57 3.27 7.11 -25.87
C ALA A 57 2.90 5.63 -25.71
N ASP A 58 3.29 4.83 -26.69
CA ASP A 58 3.19 3.36 -26.64
C ASP A 58 4.46 2.77 -26.03
N ILE A 59 4.35 2.32 -24.80
CA ILE A 59 5.46 1.74 -24.02
C ILE A 59 5.79 0.29 -24.41
N THR A 60 5.09 -0.29 -25.37
CA THR A 60 5.45 -1.58 -25.98
C THR A 60 6.45 -1.43 -27.12
N ASN A 61 6.73 -0.19 -27.53
CA ASN A 61 7.74 0.10 -28.54
C ASN A 61 9.11 0.39 -27.88
N PRO A 62 10.16 -0.42 -28.15
CA PRO A 62 11.48 -0.24 -27.57
C PRO A 62 12.11 1.12 -27.89
N ASP A 63 11.93 1.66 -29.11
CA ASP A 63 12.49 2.96 -29.49
C ASP A 63 11.90 4.09 -28.62
N VAL A 64 10.62 4.00 -28.27
CA VAL A 64 9.95 4.95 -27.38
C VAL A 64 10.56 4.88 -25.99
N LEU A 65 10.79 3.68 -25.46
CA LEU A 65 11.41 3.49 -24.14
C LEU A 65 12.86 4.04 -24.11
N GLU A 66 13.62 3.89 -25.20
CA GLU A 66 14.94 4.52 -25.30
C GLU A 66 14.86 6.05 -25.32
N GLN A 67 13.96 6.62 -26.12
CA GLN A 67 13.78 8.08 -26.25
C GLN A 67 13.36 8.75 -24.94
N ILE A 68 12.56 8.08 -24.12
CA ILE A 68 12.19 8.59 -22.79
C ILE A 68 13.30 8.38 -21.74
N GLY A 69 14.36 7.68 -22.10
CA GLY A 69 15.51 7.46 -21.22
C GLY A 69 15.24 6.46 -20.11
N ILE A 70 14.45 5.39 -20.38
CA ILE A 70 13.98 4.43 -19.39
C ILE A 70 15.09 3.83 -18.53
N LYS A 71 16.30 3.64 -19.09
CA LYS A 71 17.48 3.13 -18.38
C LYS A 71 17.95 4.00 -17.20
N ASN A 72 17.53 5.26 -17.16
CA ASN A 72 17.85 6.19 -16.09
C ASN A 72 16.80 6.21 -14.97
N ILE A 73 15.71 5.46 -15.13
CA ILE A 73 14.62 5.37 -14.17
C ILE A 73 14.94 4.30 -13.12
N ASP A 74 14.84 4.67 -11.84
CA ASP A 74 15.12 3.75 -10.72
C ASP A 74 13.98 2.73 -10.52
N THR A 75 12.71 3.12 -10.78
CA THR A 75 11.55 2.24 -10.59
C THR A 75 10.48 2.50 -11.67
N VAL A 76 10.03 1.44 -12.31
CA VAL A 76 8.89 1.46 -13.24
C VAL A 76 7.70 0.74 -12.60
N VAL A 77 6.52 1.39 -12.63
CA VAL A 77 5.25 0.80 -12.24
C VAL A 77 4.37 0.61 -13.47
N ILE A 78 4.10 -0.64 -13.83
CA ILE A 78 3.24 -0.99 -14.97
C ILE A 78 1.82 -1.25 -14.44
N ALA A 79 0.88 -0.33 -14.72
CA ALA A 79 -0.47 -0.31 -14.15
C ALA A 79 -1.58 -0.68 -15.15
N MET A 80 -1.23 -1.31 -16.28
CA MET A 80 -2.13 -1.64 -17.41
C MET A 80 -2.64 -3.08 -17.34
N ALA A 81 -3.32 -3.45 -16.26
CA ALA A 81 -3.76 -4.85 -16.07
C ALA A 81 -4.79 -5.33 -17.12
N ASP A 82 -5.47 -4.43 -17.83
CA ASP A 82 -6.47 -4.78 -18.86
C ASP A 82 -5.83 -5.29 -20.17
N THR A 83 -4.61 -4.88 -20.45
CA THR A 83 -3.80 -5.29 -21.60
C THR A 83 -2.65 -6.16 -21.13
N PHE A 84 -2.95 -7.43 -20.80
CA PHE A 84 -1.93 -8.34 -20.23
C PHE A 84 -0.72 -8.52 -21.13
N GLN A 85 -0.92 -8.64 -22.46
CA GLN A 85 0.17 -8.77 -23.43
C GLN A 85 1.11 -7.57 -23.37
N SER A 86 0.56 -6.35 -23.33
CA SER A 86 1.36 -5.11 -23.21
C SER A 86 2.11 -5.06 -21.88
N SER A 87 1.49 -5.52 -20.78
CA SER A 87 2.16 -5.59 -19.46
C SER A 87 3.35 -6.56 -19.48
N VAL A 88 3.21 -7.72 -20.13
CA VAL A 88 4.30 -8.71 -20.29
C VAL A 88 5.43 -8.11 -21.12
N LEU A 89 5.13 -7.53 -22.28
CA LEU A 89 6.13 -6.95 -23.19
C LEU A 89 6.86 -5.77 -22.54
N ALA A 90 6.13 -4.85 -21.92
CA ALA A 90 6.72 -3.72 -21.21
C ALA A 90 7.63 -4.17 -20.05
N THR A 91 7.23 -5.23 -19.31
CA THR A 91 8.05 -5.80 -18.24
C THR A 91 9.37 -6.33 -18.78
N MET A 92 9.31 -7.11 -19.86
CA MET A 92 10.50 -7.68 -20.52
C MET A 92 11.43 -6.57 -21.00
N LEU A 93 10.91 -5.61 -21.76
CA LEU A 93 11.69 -4.49 -22.29
C LEU A 93 12.35 -3.65 -21.18
N CYS A 94 11.62 -3.31 -20.12
CA CYS A 94 12.19 -2.58 -19.00
C CYS A 94 13.33 -3.35 -18.32
N LYS A 95 13.20 -4.68 -18.15
CA LYS A 95 14.28 -5.50 -17.56
C LYS A 95 15.47 -5.64 -18.50
N GLU A 96 15.28 -5.83 -19.80
CA GLU A 96 16.35 -5.88 -20.82
C GLU A 96 17.11 -4.55 -20.91
N MET A 97 16.41 -3.42 -20.76
CA MET A 97 17.01 -2.08 -20.75
C MET A 97 17.64 -1.71 -19.39
N GLY A 98 17.64 -2.63 -18.43
CA GLY A 98 18.38 -2.49 -17.16
C GLY A 98 17.65 -1.71 -16.06
N VAL A 99 16.33 -1.54 -16.14
CA VAL A 99 15.55 -0.90 -15.06
C VAL A 99 15.73 -1.70 -13.75
N PRO A 100 16.22 -1.07 -12.66
CA PRO A 100 16.54 -1.79 -11.42
C PRO A 100 15.32 -2.42 -10.75
N ASN A 101 14.17 -1.73 -10.77
CA ASN A 101 12.97 -2.19 -10.08
C ASN A 101 11.73 -2.04 -10.97
N VAL A 102 11.09 -3.15 -11.32
CA VAL A 102 9.86 -3.20 -12.15
C VAL A 102 8.73 -3.81 -11.33
N ILE A 103 7.70 -2.99 -11.04
CA ILE A 103 6.51 -3.36 -10.30
C ILE A 103 5.35 -3.44 -11.28
N VAL A 104 4.61 -4.55 -11.29
CA VAL A 104 3.55 -4.77 -12.27
C VAL A 104 2.23 -5.08 -11.58
N LYS A 105 1.16 -4.38 -12.00
CA LYS A 105 -0.20 -4.70 -11.59
C LYS A 105 -0.71 -5.91 -12.36
N CYS A 106 -1.35 -6.87 -11.67
CA CYS A 106 -2.02 -8.01 -12.28
C CYS A 106 -3.50 -8.08 -11.90
N LYS A 107 -4.26 -8.91 -12.63
CA LYS A 107 -5.69 -9.17 -12.36
C LYS A 107 -5.94 -10.50 -11.66
N ASP A 108 -5.02 -11.44 -11.77
CA ASP A 108 -5.18 -12.79 -11.22
C ASP A 108 -3.83 -13.46 -10.91
N GLU A 109 -3.90 -14.61 -10.25
CA GLU A 109 -2.72 -15.38 -9.83
C GLU A 109 -1.94 -16.01 -11.01
N MET A 110 -2.60 -16.31 -12.14
CA MET A 110 -1.91 -16.83 -13.32
C MET A 110 -1.04 -15.73 -13.94
N HIS A 111 -1.60 -14.52 -14.12
CA HIS A 111 -0.85 -13.36 -14.56
C HIS A 111 0.32 -13.04 -13.63
N ARG A 112 0.12 -13.11 -12.30
CA ARG A 112 1.19 -12.95 -11.31
C ARG A 112 2.36 -13.89 -11.55
N LYS A 113 2.07 -15.19 -11.76
CA LYS A 113 3.10 -16.21 -12.01
C LYS A 113 3.89 -15.92 -13.29
N ILE A 114 3.21 -15.52 -14.37
CA ILE A 114 3.84 -15.21 -15.65
C ILE A 114 4.73 -13.97 -15.52
N LEU A 115 4.19 -12.86 -14.98
CA LEU A 115 4.93 -11.60 -14.81
C LEU A 115 6.18 -11.77 -13.95
N LYS A 116 6.12 -12.60 -12.90
CA LYS A 116 7.30 -12.95 -12.10
C LYS A 116 8.36 -13.69 -12.91
N ARG A 117 7.97 -14.61 -13.80
CA ARG A 117 8.89 -15.33 -14.67
C ARG A 117 9.48 -14.46 -15.77
N VAL A 118 8.75 -13.46 -16.22
CA VAL A 118 9.22 -12.47 -17.21
C VAL A 118 10.24 -11.51 -16.60
N GLY A 119 10.32 -11.42 -15.27
CA GLY A 119 11.34 -10.63 -14.59
C GLY A 119 10.81 -9.48 -13.73
N ALA A 120 9.49 -9.38 -13.50
CA ALA A 120 8.95 -8.40 -12.57
C ALA A 120 9.52 -8.59 -11.16
N ASP A 121 10.12 -7.55 -10.58
CA ASP A 121 10.66 -7.56 -9.22
C ASP A 121 9.54 -7.68 -8.19
N SER A 122 8.42 -7.01 -8.45
CA SER A 122 7.20 -7.12 -7.64
C SER A 122 5.96 -7.19 -8.52
N VAL A 123 4.97 -7.97 -8.09
CA VAL A 123 3.66 -8.02 -8.74
C VAL A 123 2.59 -7.78 -7.69
N VAL A 124 1.74 -6.78 -7.95
CA VAL A 124 0.68 -6.33 -7.05
C VAL A 124 -0.69 -6.67 -7.63
N PHE A 125 -1.63 -7.03 -6.75
CA PHE A 125 -3.02 -7.30 -7.12
C PHE A 125 -3.94 -6.48 -6.21
N PRO A 126 -4.05 -5.16 -6.43
CA PRO A 126 -4.70 -4.22 -5.51
C PRO A 126 -6.14 -4.58 -5.16
N GLU A 127 -6.92 -5.02 -6.13
CA GLU A 127 -8.33 -5.37 -5.94
C GLU A 127 -8.48 -6.58 -5.02
N ASN A 128 -7.67 -7.61 -5.20
CA ASN A 128 -7.69 -8.80 -4.36
C ASN A 128 -7.21 -8.48 -2.93
N ASP A 129 -6.11 -7.73 -2.83
CA ASP A 129 -5.50 -7.40 -1.53
C ASP A 129 -6.41 -6.46 -0.73
N SER A 130 -7.03 -5.47 -1.40
CA SER A 130 -8.03 -4.58 -0.79
C SER A 130 -9.31 -5.33 -0.41
N GLY A 131 -9.82 -6.21 -1.29
CA GLY A 131 -11.00 -7.03 -1.01
C GLY A 131 -10.80 -7.96 0.19
N LYS A 132 -9.64 -8.65 0.26
CA LYS A 132 -9.31 -9.50 1.42
C LYS A 132 -9.23 -8.70 2.72
N ARG A 133 -8.65 -7.50 2.68
CA ARG A 133 -8.58 -6.61 3.84
C ARG A 133 -9.97 -6.18 4.28
N MET A 134 -10.82 -5.71 3.34
CA MET A 134 -12.19 -5.34 3.62
C MET A 134 -12.99 -6.50 4.22
N ALA A 135 -12.91 -7.70 3.63
CA ALA A 135 -13.61 -8.88 4.15
C ALA A 135 -13.17 -9.24 5.57
N LYS A 136 -11.86 -9.15 5.87
CA LYS A 136 -11.36 -9.39 7.22
C LYS A 136 -11.88 -8.34 8.20
N ASN A 137 -11.92 -7.06 7.82
CA ASN A 137 -12.48 -6.00 8.65
C ASN A 137 -13.97 -6.22 8.94
N LEU A 138 -14.75 -6.63 7.93
CA LEU A 138 -16.18 -6.94 8.11
C LEU A 138 -16.44 -8.17 9.02
N LEU A 139 -15.56 -9.17 8.98
CA LEU A 139 -15.67 -10.36 9.84
C LEU A 139 -15.20 -10.11 11.28
N SER A 140 -14.42 -9.06 11.49
CA SER A 140 -13.90 -8.67 12.80
C SER A 140 -14.88 -7.72 13.47
N SER A 141 -15.95 -8.26 14.07
CA SER A 141 -16.89 -7.45 14.82
C SER A 141 -16.18 -6.74 16.00
N GLY A 142 -16.24 -5.41 16.01
CA GLY A 142 -15.62 -4.57 17.05
C GLY A 142 -14.19 -4.09 16.72
N PHE A 143 -13.70 -4.28 15.49
CA PHE A 143 -12.40 -3.75 15.05
C PHE A 143 -12.59 -2.74 13.91
N ALA A 144 -12.15 -1.50 14.14
CA ALA A 144 -12.30 -0.42 13.17
C ALA A 144 -11.30 -0.54 12.00
N ASP A 145 -10.08 -1.00 12.27
CA ASP A 145 -9.05 -1.25 11.25
C ASP A 145 -8.08 -2.36 11.70
N MET A 146 -7.64 -3.20 10.76
CA MET A 146 -6.73 -4.31 11.01
C MET A 146 -5.60 -4.35 9.98
N MET A 147 -4.37 -4.16 10.45
CA MET A 147 -3.15 -4.31 9.67
C MET A 147 -2.42 -5.60 10.05
N ILE A 148 -2.22 -6.49 9.08
CA ILE A 148 -1.49 -7.76 9.28
C ILE A 148 0.01 -7.48 9.19
N LEU A 149 0.75 -7.74 10.27
CA LEU A 149 2.20 -7.59 10.32
C LEU A 149 2.94 -8.88 9.97
N SER A 150 2.39 -10.03 10.35
CA SER A 150 2.90 -11.36 10.01
C SER A 150 1.76 -12.37 9.97
N ASN A 151 2.07 -13.66 9.70
CA ASN A 151 1.05 -14.71 9.70
C ASN A 151 0.27 -14.80 11.03
N ASP A 152 0.92 -14.46 12.16
CA ASP A 152 0.37 -14.67 13.49
C ASP A 152 0.06 -13.35 14.23
N ILE A 153 0.61 -12.21 13.80
CA ILE A 153 0.50 -10.93 14.52
C ILE A 153 -0.16 -9.88 13.66
N SER A 154 -1.15 -9.22 14.23
CA SER A 154 -1.85 -8.09 13.62
C SER A 154 -1.81 -6.88 14.54
N MET A 155 -1.77 -5.70 13.94
CA MET A 155 -2.11 -4.44 14.60
C MET A 155 -3.61 -4.23 14.39
N VAL A 156 -4.35 -4.00 15.48
CA VAL A 156 -5.81 -3.90 15.46
C VAL A 156 -6.24 -2.68 16.23
N GLN A 157 -7.21 -1.95 15.73
CA GLN A 157 -7.87 -0.84 16.40
C GLN A 157 -9.17 -1.34 16.99
N ILE A 158 -9.35 -1.14 18.29
CA ILE A 158 -10.54 -1.59 19.05
C ILE A 158 -11.12 -0.43 19.84
N ASP A 159 -12.43 -0.37 19.93
CA ASP A 159 -13.13 0.56 20.81
C ASP A 159 -12.88 0.20 22.28
N VAL A 160 -12.87 1.21 23.15
CA VAL A 160 -12.90 0.99 24.60
C VAL A 160 -14.24 0.36 24.97
N ARG A 161 -14.21 -0.80 25.62
CA ARG A 161 -15.41 -1.51 26.04
C ARG A 161 -16.06 -0.83 27.24
N ASP A 162 -17.37 -0.97 27.38
CA ASP A 162 -18.13 -0.39 28.49
C ASP A 162 -17.54 -0.77 29.86
N GLU A 163 -17.08 -2.02 29.99
CA GLU A 163 -16.46 -2.54 31.23
C GLU A 163 -15.07 -1.96 31.56
N TRP A 164 -14.44 -1.29 30.56
CA TRP A 164 -13.12 -0.67 30.69
C TRP A 164 -13.19 0.84 30.97
N ILE A 165 -14.34 1.46 30.71
CA ILE A 165 -14.54 2.90 30.90
C ILE A 165 -14.28 3.27 32.37
N GLY A 166 -13.51 4.34 32.58
CA GLY A 166 -13.13 4.85 33.90
C GLY A 166 -12.00 4.09 34.57
N LYS A 167 -11.52 2.98 34.01
CA LYS A 167 -10.39 2.20 34.55
C LYS A 167 -9.11 2.51 33.78
N SER A 168 -7.98 2.46 34.46
CA SER A 168 -6.66 2.62 33.90
C SER A 168 -6.15 1.31 33.27
N LEU A 169 -5.15 1.42 32.36
CA LEU A 169 -4.51 0.23 31.77
C LEU A 169 -3.83 -0.66 32.81
N ILE A 170 -3.36 -0.08 33.94
CA ILE A 170 -2.77 -0.83 35.05
C ILE A 170 -3.83 -1.70 35.69
N GLU A 171 -4.98 -1.12 36.02
CA GLU A 171 -6.11 -1.84 36.68
C GLU A 171 -6.65 -2.94 35.76
N LEU A 172 -6.77 -2.66 34.48
CA LEU A 172 -7.29 -3.61 33.50
C LEU A 172 -6.33 -4.78 33.23
N ASN A 173 -5.02 -4.56 33.33
CA ASN A 173 -3.96 -5.55 33.10
C ASN A 173 -4.17 -6.37 31.81
N LEU A 174 -4.54 -5.68 30.71
CA LEU A 174 -4.96 -6.29 29.44
C LEU A 174 -3.88 -7.18 28.82
N ARG A 175 -2.60 -6.84 29.07
CA ARG A 175 -1.48 -7.64 28.60
C ARG A 175 -1.48 -9.04 29.20
N LYS A 176 -1.76 -9.17 30.51
CA LYS A 176 -1.79 -10.46 31.18
C LYS A 176 -3.08 -11.21 30.89
N LYS A 177 -4.22 -10.49 30.81
CA LYS A 177 -5.54 -11.07 30.61
C LYS A 177 -5.77 -11.60 29.19
N TYR A 178 -5.34 -10.83 28.18
CA TYR A 178 -5.63 -11.13 26.77
C TYR A 178 -4.38 -11.36 25.91
N SER A 179 -3.16 -11.25 26.47
CA SER A 179 -1.89 -11.36 25.74
C SER A 179 -1.78 -10.35 24.59
N ILE A 180 -2.21 -9.10 24.84
CA ILE A 180 -2.16 -7.99 23.88
C ILE A 180 -1.18 -6.91 24.35
N ASN A 181 -0.59 -6.17 23.40
CA ASN A 181 0.19 -4.98 23.71
C ASN A 181 -0.50 -3.77 23.11
N ILE A 182 -0.75 -2.75 23.95
CA ILE A 182 -1.28 -1.46 23.48
C ILE A 182 -0.09 -0.63 23.00
N VAL A 183 -0.18 -0.11 21.76
CA VAL A 183 0.88 0.66 21.12
C VAL A 183 0.51 2.12 20.91
N ALA A 184 -0.79 2.44 20.89
CA ALA A 184 -1.28 3.81 20.82
C ALA A 184 -2.71 3.89 21.36
N ILE A 185 -3.15 5.10 21.70
CA ILE A 185 -4.53 5.46 21.99
C ILE A 185 -4.96 6.52 21.00
N ARG A 186 -6.13 6.33 20.39
CA ARG A 186 -6.78 7.33 19.51
C ARG A 186 -7.95 7.96 20.27
N LYS A 187 -8.11 9.27 20.12
CA LYS A 187 -9.28 10.03 20.56
C LYS A 187 -9.69 10.99 19.42
N GLY A 188 -10.77 10.66 18.74
CA GLY A 188 -11.15 11.36 17.52
C GLY A 188 -10.07 11.22 16.42
N ASN A 189 -9.51 12.35 15.98
CA ASN A 189 -8.44 12.37 14.96
C ASN A 189 -7.02 12.30 15.54
N ASP A 190 -6.87 12.44 16.85
CA ASP A 190 -5.56 12.47 17.50
C ASP A 190 -5.13 11.07 17.92
N VAL A 191 -3.89 10.71 17.60
CA VAL A 191 -3.27 9.45 17.97
C VAL A 191 -2.04 9.72 18.83
N SER A 192 -2.04 9.22 20.07
CA SER A 192 -0.91 9.31 21.00
C SER A 192 -0.23 7.96 21.16
N ILE A 193 1.08 7.93 20.99
CA ILE A 193 1.97 6.80 21.31
C ILE A 193 2.57 6.94 22.72
N ASP A 194 2.49 8.15 23.30
CA ASP A 194 2.88 8.39 24.70
C ASP A 194 1.69 8.09 25.60
N ILE A 195 1.67 6.85 26.10
CA ILE A 195 0.56 6.30 26.86
C ILE A 195 0.84 6.43 28.35
N ASN A 196 0.04 7.23 29.06
CA ASN A 196 0.05 7.20 30.52
C ASN A 196 -0.77 5.99 31.01
N PRO A 197 -0.15 4.95 31.57
CA PRO A 197 -0.85 3.73 31.96
C PRO A 197 -1.77 3.90 33.17
N GLN A 198 -1.70 5.03 33.89
CA GLN A 198 -2.55 5.39 35.01
C GLN A 198 -3.79 6.19 34.60
N MET A 199 -3.83 6.69 33.35
CA MET A 199 -4.97 7.47 32.84
C MET A 199 -6.20 6.58 32.67
N PRO A 200 -7.36 6.99 33.19
CA PRO A 200 -8.61 6.30 32.94
C PRO A 200 -8.98 6.33 31.46
N LEU A 201 -9.55 5.25 30.96
CA LEU A 201 -10.05 5.17 29.59
C LEU A 201 -11.43 5.82 29.49
N ASP A 202 -11.65 6.63 28.46
CA ASP A 202 -12.93 7.24 28.12
C ASP A 202 -13.65 6.43 27.03
N ALA A 203 -14.96 6.57 26.93
CA ALA A 203 -15.80 5.87 25.95
C ALA A 203 -15.51 6.28 24.48
N ASP A 204 -14.94 7.47 24.26
CA ASP A 204 -14.58 8.02 22.95
C ASP A 204 -13.14 7.69 22.52
N MET A 205 -12.45 6.85 23.32
CA MET A 205 -11.11 6.37 23.01
C MET A 205 -11.14 5.04 22.26
N GLU A 206 -10.15 4.85 21.44
CA GLU A 206 -9.86 3.60 20.73
C GLU A 206 -8.43 3.16 21.05
N LEU A 207 -8.24 1.88 21.29
CA LEU A 207 -6.93 1.30 21.56
C LEU A 207 -6.34 0.69 20.28
N ILE A 208 -5.13 1.07 19.93
CA ILE A 208 -4.36 0.42 18.87
C ILE A 208 -3.47 -0.62 19.55
N ILE A 209 -3.72 -1.89 19.23
CA ILE A 209 -3.10 -3.03 19.90
C ILE A 209 -2.32 -3.91 18.92
N LEU A 210 -1.28 -4.56 19.41
CA LEU A 210 -0.65 -5.72 18.76
C LEU A 210 -1.16 -6.99 19.43
N ALA A 211 -1.71 -7.89 18.62
CA ALA A 211 -2.33 -9.13 19.10
C ALA A 211 -2.11 -10.29 18.12
N SER A 212 -2.04 -11.51 18.66
CA SER A 212 -2.12 -12.74 17.86
C SER A 212 -3.57 -13.03 17.46
N ALA A 213 -3.77 -13.88 16.45
CA ALA A 213 -5.11 -14.33 16.05
C ALA A 213 -5.88 -14.97 17.24
N GLU A 214 -5.19 -15.71 18.08
CA GLU A 214 -5.76 -16.32 19.31
C GLU A 214 -6.19 -15.25 20.32
N SER A 215 -5.35 -14.23 20.53
CA SER A 215 -5.64 -13.11 21.43
C SER A 215 -6.84 -12.30 20.95
N ILE A 216 -6.96 -12.08 19.63
CA ILE A 216 -8.11 -11.42 19.02
C ILE A 216 -9.41 -12.20 19.28
N GLN A 217 -9.37 -13.53 19.16
CA GLN A 217 -10.54 -14.38 19.46
C GLN A 217 -10.93 -14.34 20.95
N LYS A 218 -9.97 -14.20 21.86
CA LYS A 218 -10.24 -14.04 23.31
C LYS A 218 -10.88 -12.69 23.61
N LEU A 219 -10.54 -11.65 22.86
CA LEU A 219 -11.17 -10.34 22.99
C LEU A 219 -12.63 -10.35 22.50
N ASN A 220 -13.03 -11.23 21.59
CA ASN A 220 -14.39 -11.29 21.03
C ASN A 220 -15.37 -12.16 21.84
N LYS A 221 -14.88 -12.78 22.91
CA LYS A 221 -15.71 -13.55 23.86
C LYS A 221 -16.06 -12.70 25.09
#